data_ca2d6950f87601e166e4b6e027e9bdfb
#
_entry.id   ca2d6950f87601e166e4b6e027e9bdfb
#
_cell.length_a   1.000
_cell.length_b   1.000
_cell.length_c   1.000
_cell.angle_alpha   90.00
_cell.angle_beta   90.00
_cell.angle_gamma   90.00
#
_symmetry.space_group_name_H-M   'P 1'
#
loop_
_entity.id
_entity.type
_entity.pdbx_description
1 polymer ?
#
loop_
_entity_poly.entity_id
_entity_poly.type
_entity_poly.pdbx_seq_one_letter_code
_entity_poly.pdbx_strand_id
1 'polypeptide(L)'
;MKIYLIATIRNIQSATEARNAGTYGIAEIEESRTIGYFLTLEEAKRVIKNNICDIHENYYRYAVIEEVEPGLYSSTESKSIWYKWTTRGYKRIQKPGQLSQVVSFTIG
;
A
#
# COMPACT_ATOMS: atom_id res chain seq x y z
N MET A 1 -10.16 11.74 -15.77
CA MET A 1 -10.01 10.28 -15.67
C MET A 1 -9.13 9.95 -14.48
N LYS A 2 -9.51 8.93 -13.73
CA LYS A 2 -8.71 8.47 -12.60
C LYS A 2 -8.11 7.11 -12.92
N ILE A 3 -6.94 6.85 -12.37
CA ILE A 3 -6.35 5.51 -12.39
C ILE A 3 -6.14 5.03 -10.97
N TYR A 4 -6.07 3.74 -10.81
CA TYR A 4 -5.94 3.10 -9.50
C TYR A 4 -4.69 2.24 -9.52
N LEU A 5 -3.66 2.70 -8.82
CA LEU A 5 -2.38 2.00 -8.73
C LEU A 5 -2.41 1.06 -7.54
N ILE A 6 -1.85 -0.13 -7.71
CA ILE A 6 -1.71 -1.08 -6.62
C ILE A 6 -0.22 -1.20 -6.28
N ALA A 7 0.09 -1.03 -5.00
CA ALA A 7 1.40 -1.34 -4.47
C ALA A 7 1.28 -2.43 -3.42
N THR A 8 2.30 -3.28 -3.36
CA THR A 8 2.43 -4.27 -2.28
C THR A 8 3.63 -3.90 -1.42
N ILE A 9 3.50 -4.15 -0.12
CA ILE A 9 4.50 -3.78 0.87
C ILE A 9 4.82 -5.02 1.71
N ARG A 10 6.11 -5.34 1.82
CA ARG A 10 6.54 -6.50 2.60
C ARG A 10 6.14 -6.36 4.05
N ASN A 11 6.49 -5.25 4.66
CA ASN A 11 6.23 -5.02 6.08
C ASN A 11 6.23 -3.53 6.38
N ILE A 12 5.58 -3.19 7.49
CA ILE A 12 5.58 -1.84 8.03
C ILE A 12 6.15 -1.93 9.42
N GLN A 13 7.34 -1.37 9.61
CA GLN A 13 8.01 -1.38 10.89
C GLN A 13 7.32 -0.42 11.84
N SER A 14 6.98 -0.89 13.04
CA SER A 14 6.40 -0.01 14.05
C SER A 14 7.42 1.02 14.56
N ALA A 15 6.93 2.08 15.20
CA ALA A 15 7.82 3.07 15.80
C ALA A 15 8.77 2.44 16.84
N THR A 16 8.28 1.46 17.60
CA THR A 16 9.10 0.75 18.59
C THR A 16 10.18 -0.07 17.90
N GLU A 17 9.84 -0.82 16.88
CA GLU A 17 10.80 -1.61 16.09
C GLU A 17 11.83 -0.70 15.43
N ALA A 18 11.39 0.42 14.86
CA ALA A 18 12.29 1.39 14.24
C ALA A 18 13.28 1.97 15.26
N ARG A 19 12.81 2.27 16.46
CA ARG A 19 13.67 2.77 17.54
C ARG A 19 14.70 1.73 17.94
N ASN A 20 14.31 0.47 18.07
CA ASN A 20 15.21 -0.61 18.42
C ASN A 20 16.25 -0.85 17.31
N ALA A 21 15.90 -0.54 16.06
CA ALA A 21 16.82 -0.65 14.93
C ALA A 21 17.67 0.63 14.74
N GLY A 22 17.53 1.64 15.61
CA GLY A 22 18.31 2.86 15.53
C GLY A 22 17.78 3.91 14.56
N THR A 23 16.52 3.84 14.19
CA THR A 23 15.91 4.76 13.22
C THR A 23 15.05 5.85 13.86
N TYR A 24 15.33 6.18 15.10
CA TYR A 24 14.70 7.30 15.83
C TYR A 24 13.19 7.18 16.03
N GLY A 25 12.64 5.97 15.98
CA GLY A 25 11.23 5.75 16.22
C GLY A 25 10.30 6.19 15.08
N ILE A 26 10.84 6.40 13.89
CA ILE A 26 10.07 6.70 12.69
C ILE A 26 9.65 5.38 12.05
N ALA A 27 8.36 5.24 11.73
CA ALA A 27 7.88 4.05 11.04
C ALA A 27 8.50 3.96 9.65
N GLU A 28 8.97 2.77 9.31
CA GLU A 28 9.59 2.52 8.01
C GLU A 28 8.82 1.47 7.23
N ILE A 29 8.80 1.67 5.92
CA ILE A 29 8.22 0.72 4.98
C ILE A 29 9.34 -0.16 4.47
N GLU A 30 9.20 -1.47 4.65
CA GLU A 30 10.15 -2.44 4.13
C GLU A 30 9.67 -2.95 2.78
N GLU A 31 10.49 -2.79 1.77
CA GLU A 31 10.29 -3.32 0.42
C GLU A 31 8.87 -3.14 -0.13
N SER A 32 8.66 -2.07 -0.85
CA SER A 32 7.41 -1.84 -1.55
C SER A 32 7.64 -1.83 -3.05
N ARG A 33 6.61 -2.23 -3.80
CA ARG A 33 6.64 -2.15 -5.25
C ARG A 33 5.26 -1.84 -5.80
N THR A 34 5.22 -1.08 -6.87
CA THR A 34 3.99 -0.87 -7.64
C THR A 34 3.84 -2.03 -8.61
N ILE A 35 2.71 -2.72 -8.55
CA ILE A 35 2.50 -3.94 -9.34
C ILE A 35 1.59 -3.74 -10.55
N GLY A 36 0.86 -2.64 -10.61
CA GLY A 36 0.02 -2.40 -11.76
C GLY A 36 -0.91 -1.23 -11.56
N TYR A 37 -1.68 -0.94 -12.60
CA TYR A 37 -2.71 0.09 -12.56
C TYR A 37 -3.98 -0.41 -13.23
N PHE A 38 -5.10 0.17 -12.82
CA PHE A 38 -6.42 -0.19 -13.34
C PHE A 38 -7.24 1.07 -13.59
N LEU A 39 -8.18 0.98 -14.49
CA LEU A 39 -9.04 2.12 -14.84
C LEU A 39 -10.30 2.20 -13.97
N THR A 40 -10.60 1.13 -13.23
CA THR A 40 -11.73 1.12 -12.30
C THR A 40 -11.28 0.63 -10.93
N LEU A 41 -11.92 1.18 -9.90
CA LEU A 41 -11.65 0.77 -8.53
C LEU A 41 -12.05 -0.70 -8.30
N GLU A 42 -13.13 -1.14 -8.92
CA GLU A 42 -13.62 -2.51 -8.78
C GLU A 42 -12.60 -3.53 -9.27
N GLU A 43 -11.94 -3.25 -10.39
CA GLU A 43 -10.90 -4.13 -10.90
C GLU A 43 -9.72 -4.21 -9.93
N ALA A 44 -9.27 -3.07 -9.42
CA ALA A 44 -8.18 -3.03 -8.45
C ALA A 44 -8.52 -3.82 -7.19
N LYS A 45 -9.71 -3.62 -6.65
CA LYS A 45 -10.18 -4.36 -5.48
C LYS A 45 -10.23 -5.86 -5.73
N ARG A 46 -10.70 -6.26 -6.91
CA ARG A 46 -10.80 -7.68 -7.28
C ARG A 46 -9.43 -8.33 -7.33
N VAL A 47 -8.44 -7.65 -7.87
CA VAL A 47 -7.07 -8.16 -7.94
C VAL A 47 -6.52 -8.46 -6.56
N ILE A 48 -6.70 -7.56 -5.62
CA ILE A 48 -6.23 -7.74 -4.24
C ILE A 48 -7.04 -8.80 -3.53
N LYS A 49 -8.36 -8.71 -3.60
CA LYS A 49 -9.26 -9.63 -2.89
C LYS A 49 -9.05 -11.08 -3.30
N ASN A 50 -8.79 -11.32 -4.58
CA ASN A 50 -8.61 -12.66 -5.13
C ASN A 50 -7.13 -13.05 -5.28
N ASN A 51 -6.21 -12.23 -4.81
CA ASN A 51 -4.77 -12.48 -4.93
C ASN A 51 -4.39 -12.88 -6.35
N ILE A 52 -4.90 -12.16 -7.34
CA ILE A 52 -4.68 -12.48 -8.75
C ILE A 52 -3.19 -12.42 -9.07
N CYS A 53 -2.70 -13.40 -9.82
CA CYS A 53 -1.29 -13.57 -10.14
C CYS A 53 -0.40 -13.68 -8.90
N ASP A 54 -0.99 -14.12 -7.78
CA ASP A 54 -0.29 -14.29 -6.52
C ASP A 54 0.51 -13.03 -6.14
N ILE A 55 -0.17 -11.90 -6.04
CA ILE A 55 0.48 -10.64 -5.69
C ILE A 55 1.10 -10.68 -4.29
N HIS A 56 0.61 -11.57 -3.42
CA HIS A 56 1.16 -11.75 -2.08
C HIS A 56 2.53 -12.41 -2.10
N GLU A 57 2.74 -13.40 -2.96
CA GLU A 57 4.00 -14.13 -3.12
C GLU A 57 4.58 -14.68 -1.80
N ASN A 58 3.73 -14.96 -0.82
CA ASN A 58 4.13 -15.36 0.53
C ASN A 58 5.11 -14.39 1.19
N TYR A 59 5.03 -13.11 0.83
CA TYR A 59 6.04 -12.14 1.20
C TYR A 59 5.44 -10.77 1.54
N TYR A 60 4.47 -10.28 0.77
CA TYR A 60 3.94 -8.93 0.94
C TYR A 60 2.74 -8.93 1.87
N ARG A 61 2.92 -8.44 3.09
CA ARG A 61 1.86 -8.42 4.12
C ARG A 61 0.78 -7.39 3.85
N TYR A 62 1.10 -6.34 3.12
CA TYR A 62 0.19 -5.24 2.88
C TYR A 62 0.02 -4.99 1.41
N ALA A 63 -1.18 -4.53 1.04
CA ALA A 63 -1.45 -4.03 -0.30
C ALA A 63 -2.23 -2.72 -0.15
N VAL A 64 -1.99 -1.80 -1.07
CA VAL A 64 -2.66 -0.50 -1.06
C VAL A 64 -3.10 -0.16 -2.47
N ILE A 65 -4.31 0.39 -2.58
CA ILE A 65 -4.80 0.99 -3.82
C ILE A 65 -4.72 2.50 -3.63
N GLU A 66 -4.05 3.18 -4.56
CA GLU A 66 -4.00 4.63 -4.57
C GLU A 66 -4.74 5.18 -5.78
N GLU A 67 -5.68 6.09 -5.53
CA GLU A 67 -6.41 6.79 -6.59
C GLU A 67 -5.55 7.96 -7.06
N VAL A 68 -5.22 7.99 -8.35
CA VAL A 68 -4.36 9.01 -8.94
C VAL A 68 -5.06 9.63 -10.14
N GLU A 69 -5.01 10.94 -10.26
CA GLU A 69 -5.52 11.64 -11.42
C GLU A 69 -4.40 11.87 -12.43
N PRO A 70 -4.69 11.87 -13.73
CA PRO A 70 -3.70 12.17 -14.76
C PRO A 70 -3.13 13.57 -14.57
N GLY A 71 -1.85 13.73 -14.93
CA GLY A 71 -1.18 15.00 -14.88
C GLY A 71 0.06 14.96 -14.02
N LEU A 72 0.50 16.11 -13.57
CA LEU A 72 1.67 16.21 -12.71
C LEU A 72 1.37 15.65 -11.33
N TYR A 73 2.35 14.95 -10.78
CA TYR A 73 2.25 14.46 -9.40
C TYR A 73 2.01 15.63 -8.44
N SER A 74 1.01 15.48 -7.61
CA SER A 74 0.65 16.48 -6.62
C SER A 74 1.14 16.06 -5.24
N SER A 75 1.54 17.04 -4.44
CA SER A 75 1.84 16.79 -3.03
C SER A 75 0.59 16.63 -2.17
N THR A 76 -0.59 16.83 -2.73
CA THR A 76 -1.83 16.60 -1.99
C THR A 76 -2.04 15.12 -1.77
N GLU A 77 -2.58 14.79 -0.61
CA GLU A 77 -2.82 13.42 -0.22
C GLU A 77 -3.80 12.75 -1.19
N SER A 78 -3.38 11.64 -1.78
CA SER A 78 -4.24 10.83 -2.61
C SER A 78 -5.11 9.91 -1.73
N LYS A 79 -6.27 9.53 -2.24
CA LYS A 79 -7.11 8.57 -1.55
C LYS A 79 -6.48 7.19 -1.64
N SER A 80 -6.44 6.48 -0.53
CA SER A 80 -5.85 5.16 -0.47
C SER A 80 -6.77 4.18 0.25
N ILE A 81 -6.70 2.93 -0.16
CA ILE A 81 -7.44 1.82 0.43
C ILE A 81 -6.43 0.76 0.80
N TRP A 82 -6.42 0.36 2.07
CA TRP A 82 -5.40 -0.51 2.62
C TRP A 82 -5.93 -1.90 2.91
N TYR A 83 -5.04 -2.89 2.71
CA TYR A 83 -5.32 -4.30 2.97
C TYR A 83 -4.14 -4.92 3.69
N LYS A 84 -4.44 -5.91 4.54
CA LYS A 84 -3.43 -6.71 5.21
C LYS A 84 -3.70 -8.19 4.94
N TRP A 85 -2.63 -8.95 4.68
CA TRP A 85 -2.73 -10.39 4.45
C TRP A 85 -3.12 -11.11 5.73
N THR A 86 -4.09 -12.00 5.59
CA THR A 86 -4.54 -12.90 6.67
C THR A 86 -4.54 -14.32 6.13
N THR A 87 -4.82 -15.30 6.99
CA THR A 87 -4.94 -16.69 6.57
C THR A 87 -6.05 -16.91 5.53
N ARG A 88 -6.94 -15.94 5.37
CA ARG A 88 -8.04 -15.98 4.40
C ARG A 88 -7.84 -15.00 3.23
N GLY A 89 -6.61 -14.53 3.03
CA GLY A 89 -6.30 -13.56 1.99
C GLY A 89 -6.21 -12.14 2.50
N TYR A 90 -6.14 -11.18 1.58
CA TYR A 90 -6.10 -9.76 1.94
C TYR A 90 -7.45 -9.30 2.47
N LYS A 91 -7.44 -8.65 3.62
CA LYS A 91 -8.62 -8.06 4.26
C LYS A 91 -8.45 -6.55 4.41
N ARG A 92 -9.53 -5.81 4.18
CA ARG A 92 -9.54 -4.36 4.29
C ARG A 92 -9.16 -3.92 5.71
N ILE A 93 -8.24 -2.97 5.81
CA ILE A 93 -7.86 -2.32 7.07
C ILE A 93 -7.90 -0.80 6.90
N GLN A 94 -7.76 -0.07 7.99
CA GLN A 94 -7.53 1.36 7.93
C GLN A 94 -6.06 1.60 7.62
N LYS A 95 -5.75 2.75 7.01
CA LYS A 95 -4.36 3.16 6.80
C LYS A 95 -3.62 3.12 8.13
N PRO A 96 -2.48 2.41 8.23
CA PRO A 96 -1.73 2.36 9.48
C PRO A 96 -1.36 3.76 9.97
N GLY A 97 -1.64 4.02 11.25
CA GLY A 97 -1.45 5.35 11.84
C GLY A 97 -0.01 5.84 11.77
N GLN A 98 0.96 4.93 11.88
CA GLN A 98 2.37 5.25 11.77
C GLN A 98 2.76 5.77 10.39
N LEU A 99 1.90 5.60 9.39
CA LEU A 99 2.13 6.07 8.01
C LEU A 99 1.29 7.30 7.67
N SER A 100 0.70 7.95 8.66
CA SER A 100 -0.22 9.08 8.42
C SER A 100 0.42 10.23 7.64
N GLN A 101 1.74 10.37 7.71
CA GLN A 101 2.46 11.44 7.00
C GLN A 101 2.96 11.03 5.62
N VAL A 102 2.79 9.77 5.25
CA VAL A 102 3.18 9.30 3.92
C VAL A 102 2.03 9.54 2.96
N VAL A 103 2.29 10.28 1.90
CA VAL A 103 1.26 10.74 0.96
C VAL A 103 1.01 9.72 -0.14
N SER A 104 2.07 9.10 -0.64
CA SER A 104 1.96 8.14 -1.74
C SER A 104 2.99 7.03 -1.58
N PHE A 105 2.62 5.84 -2.05
CA PHE A 105 3.47 4.65 -2.05
C PHE A 105 3.74 4.15 -3.46
N THR A 106 3.05 4.68 -4.45
CA THR A 106 3.13 4.22 -5.84
C THR A 106 3.91 5.18 -6.71
N ILE A 107 3.89 6.46 -6.37
CA ILE A 107 4.58 7.52 -7.11
C ILE A 107 5.37 8.36 -6.11
N GLY A 108 6.62 8.51 -6.36
CA GLY A 108 7.50 9.33 -5.52
C GLY A 108 8.61 8.53 -4.88
#